data_4368919cb53c5b8716ca2fc7719fd1aa
#
_entry.id   4368919cb53c5b8716ca2fc7719fd1aa
#
_cell.length_a   1.000
_cell.length_b   1.000
_cell.length_c   1.000
_cell.angle_alpha   90.00
_cell.angle_beta   90.00
_cell.angle_gamma   90.00
#
_symmetry.space_group_name_H-M   'P 1'
#
loop_
_entity.id
_entity.type
_entity.pdbx_description
1 polymer ?
#
loop_
_entity_poly.entity_id
_entity_poly.type
_entity_poly.pdbx_seq_one_letter_code
_entity_poly.pdbx_strand_id
1 'polypeptide(L)'
;DALIKVYHELRKSVLAGSFEYGAAIDQIEDQLASMESDFEEAKNLSSQGDHVEAKRVLSKIRMALGALQKRLPKIKEGNHQLEVVFQDQLRELSDAYKKMVSEKYYITDIDVLKRIKEIHGEIDDARKLLAETKVDELAKENKKISGEIDELYTALAKEYKARPFVEKNQNKMLTLIAHQQAASKKLVEKLQHIDESYELTHGELEKSKELEKEVNDMNRQYTVDTQSIADGKGVYSAIQDSWLQMLDRLREIDQEQAKMSTDVDGLYDSENVANDSIKRFKQEVSLVYRRLERRNLPGNPDSFVQMYTLVVNEIGHVSDELSQVRINMEKISNELIQISDDVERLKREADDIINSANLVEL
;
A
#
# COMPACT_ATOMS: atom_id res chain seq x y z
N ASP A 1 8.96 -67.10 6.63
CA ASP A 1 9.88 -66.86 7.74
C ASP A 1 10.43 -65.42 7.78
N ALA A 2 10.77 -64.83 6.63
CA ALA A 2 11.26 -63.46 6.59
C ALA A 2 10.20 -62.44 7.01
N LEU A 3 8.92 -62.64 6.61
CA LEU A 3 7.81 -61.73 6.96
C LEU A 3 7.51 -61.72 8.48
N ILE A 4 7.56 -62.91 9.10
CA ILE A 4 7.40 -63.05 10.58
C ILE A 4 8.48 -62.29 11.31
N LYS A 5 9.71 -62.34 10.81
CA LYS A 5 10.86 -61.64 11.40
C LYS A 5 10.68 -60.13 11.36
N VAL A 6 10.26 -59.59 10.25
CA VAL A 6 9.93 -58.17 10.07
C VAL A 6 8.81 -57.75 11.03
N TYR A 7 7.76 -58.57 11.16
CA TYR A 7 6.66 -58.33 12.08
C TYR A 7 7.13 -58.26 13.54
N HIS A 8 7.96 -59.22 13.99
CA HIS A 8 8.45 -59.25 15.37
C HIS A 8 9.37 -58.05 15.66
N GLU A 9 10.20 -57.66 14.73
CA GLU A 9 11.05 -56.49 14.87
C GLU A 9 10.21 -55.19 14.99
N LEU A 10 9.19 -55.08 14.17
CA LEU A 10 8.28 -53.94 14.22
C LEU A 10 7.50 -53.89 15.54
N ARG A 11 6.94 -55.01 15.97
CA ARG A 11 6.22 -55.12 17.24
C ARG A 11 7.11 -54.72 18.42
N LYS A 12 8.34 -55.19 18.44
CA LYS A 12 9.32 -54.86 19.47
C LYS A 12 9.62 -53.38 19.50
N SER A 13 9.82 -52.78 18.34
CA SER A 13 10.05 -51.34 18.18
C SER A 13 8.87 -50.52 18.67
N VAL A 14 7.64 -50.91 18.34
CA VAL A 14 6.40 -50.23 18.77
C VAL A 14 6.24 -50.30 20.28
N LEU A 15 6.47 -51.47 20.90
CA LEU A 15 6.36 -51.63 22.33
C LEU A 15 7.42 -50.81 23.08
N ALA A 16 8.64 -50.78 22.58
CA ALA A 16 9.72 -49.99 23.20
C ALA A 16 9.48 -48.49 23.16
N GLY A 17 8.81 -47.96 22.09
CA GLY A 17 8.51 -46.54 21.91
C GLY A 17 7.02 -46.23 21.98
N SER A 18 6.23 -46.97 22.73
CA SER A 18 4.77 -46.86 22.75
C SER A 18 4.25 -45.46 23.08
N PHE A 19 4.92 -44.71 23.94
CA PHE A 19 4.55 -43.36 24.34
C PHE A 19 4.65 -42.35 23.17
N GLU A 20 5.50 -42.61 22.17
CA GLU A 20 5.67 -41.72 21.03
C GLU A 20 4.47 -41.72 20.06
N TYR A 21 3.62 -42.74 20.16
CA TYR A 21 2.42 -42.87 19.33
C TYR A 21 1.17 -42.24 19.97
N GLY A 22 1.24 -41.88 21.26
CA GLY A 22 0.14 -41.23 21.98
C GLY A 22 -1.16 -42.04 21.94
N ALA A 23 -2.25 -41.39 21.61
CA ALA A 23 -3.57 -42.01 21.56
C ALA A 23 -3.74 -43.08 20.45
N ALA A 24 -2.82 -43.13 19.50
CA ALA A 24 -2.84 -44.12 18.41
C ALA A 24 -2.38 -45.52 18.85
N ILE A 25 -1.77 -45.67 20.04
CA ILE A 25 -1.14 -46.92 20.48
C ILE A 25 -2.13 -48.10 20.52
N ASP A 26 -3.35 -47.87 21.00
CA ASP A 26 -4.37 -48.92 21.09
C ASP A 26 -4.75 -49.44 19.71
N GLN A 27 -4.95 -48.59 18.75
CA GLN A 27 -5.27 -48.94 17.36
C GLN A 27 -4.10 -49.69 16.69
N ILE A 28 -2.86 -49.27 16.97
CA ILE A 28 -1.65 -49.93 16.48
C ILE A 28 -1.53 -51.34 17.05
N GLU A 29 -1.74 -51.50 18.36
CA GLU A 29 -1.72 -52.80 19.05
C GLU A 29 -2.82 -53.74 18.50
N ASP A 30 -4.02 -53.21 18.23
CA ASP A 30 -5.11 -53.99 17.64
C ASP A 30 -4.75 -54.48 16.24
N GLN A 31 -4.11 -53.65 15.45
CA GLN A 31 -3.64 -54.01 14.10
C GLN A 31 -2.54 -55.07 14.16
N LEU A 32 -1.61 -54.95 15.09
CA LEU A 32 -0.56 -55.96 15.32
C LEU A 32 -1.13 -57.28 15.80
N ALA A 33 -2.11 -57.27 16.71
CA ALA A 33 -2.80 -58.46 17.18
C ALA A 33 -3.58 -59.18 16.03
N SER A 34 -4.22 -58.40 15.17
CA SER A 34 -4.89 -58.91 13.96
C SER A 34 -3.90 -59.59 13.01
N MET A 35 -2.72 -59.04 12.81
CA MET A 35 -1.67 -59.68 12.01
C MET A 35 -1.16 -60.96 12.63
N GLU A 36 -0.99 -61.00 13.95
CA GLU A 36 -0.58 -62.22 14.66
C GLU A 36 -1.60 -63.36 14.49
N SER A 37 -2.88 -63.03 14.61
CA SER A 37 -3.98 -63.95 14.34
C SER A 37 -3.95 -64.46 12.89
N ASP A 38 -3.70 -63.58 11.92
CA ASP A 38 -3.58 -63.94 10.48
C ASP A 38 -2.36 -64.87 10.24
N PHE A 39 -1.24 -64.67 10.93
CA PHE A 39 -0.08 -65.56 10.85
C PHE A 39 -0.41 -66.94 11.35
N GLU A 40 -1.18 -67.09 12.43
CA GLU A 40 -1.63 -68.39 12.95
C GLU A 40 -2.57 -69.06 11.96
N GLU A 41 -3.50 -68.35 11.37
CA GLU A 41 -4.37 -68.86 10.30
C GLU A 41 -3.57 -69.38 9.10
N ALA A 42 -2.60 -68.60 8.61
CA ALA A 42 -1.73 -69.03 7.50
C ALA A 42 -0.94 -70.28 7.84
N LYS A 43 -0.46 -70.38 9.08
CA LYS A 43 0.25 -71.60 9.58
C LYS A 43 -0.66 -72.80 9.57
N ASN A 44 -1.90 -72.67 10.09
CA ASN A 44 -2.89 -73.76 10.13
C ASN A 44 -3.30 -74.18 8.68
N LEU A 45 -3.55 -73.26 7.77
CA LEU A 45 -3.87 -73.54 6.37
C LEU A 45 -2.74 -74.29 5.67
N SER A 46 -1.50 -73.90 5.90
CA SER A 46 -0.31 -74.57 5.38
C SER A 46 -0.19 -76.04 5.94
N SER A 47 -0.48 -76.21 7.20
CA SER A 47 -0.48 -77.54 7.85
C SER A 47 -1.54 -78.50 7.28
N GLN A 48 -2.66 -77.97 6.85
CA GLN A 48 -3.78 -78.67 6.19
C GLN A 48 -3.58 -78.87 4.69
N GLY A 49 -2.47 -78.43 4.12
CA GLY A 49 -2.15 -78.60 2.73
C GLY A 49 -2.76 -77.52 1.79
N ASP A 50 -3.50 -76.54 2.35
CA ASP A 50 -4.06 -75.45 1.56
C ASP A 50 -3.05 -74.30 1.43
N HIS A 51 -2.06 -74.52 0.56
CA HIS A 51 -0.97 -73.56 0.33
C HIS A 51 -1.41 -72.31 -0.45
N VAL A 52 -2.48 -72.39 -1.23
CA VAL A 52 -3.00 -71.24 -2.02
C VAL A 52 -3.65 -70.21 -1.10
N GLU A 53 -4.52 -70.66 -0.18
CA GLU A 53 -5.13 -69.79 0.83
C GLU A 53 -4.10 -69.24 1.81
N ALA A 54 -3.12 -70.07 2.24
CA ALA A 54 -2.02 -69.62 3.08
C ALA A 54 -1.23 -68.44 2.43
N LYS A 55 -0.93 -68.53 1.17
CA LYS A 55 -0.27 -67.45 0.41
C LYS A 55 -1.12 -66.19 0.34
N ARG A 56 -2.43 -66.33 0.14
CA ARG A 56 -3.38 -65.20 0.12
C ARG A 56 -3.37 -64.48 1.47
N VAL A 57 -3.43 -65.20 2.60
CA VAL A 57 -3.35 -64.63 3.94
C VAL A 57 -2.01 -63.93 4.14
N LEU A 58 -0.91 -64.52 3.75
CA LEU A 58 0.42 -63.90 3.85
C LEU A 58 0.56 -62.66 3.00
N SER A 59 -0.05 -62.58 1.81
CA SER A 59 -0.10 -61.38 1.02
C SER A 59 -0.91 -60.26 1.72
N LYS A 60 -2.01 -60.62 2.34
CA LYS A 60 -2.82 -59.68 3.16
C LYS A 60 -1.99 -59.08 4.31
N ILE A 61 -1.24 -59.96 5.03
CA ILE A 61 -0.36 -59.51 6.11
C ILE A 61 0.74 -58.61 5.57
N ARG A 62 1.36 -58.92 4.44
CA ARG A 62 2.41 -58.10 3.85
C ARG A 62 1.92 -56.71 3.50
N MET A 63 0.72 -56.61 2.92
CA MET A 63 0.10 -55.31 2.60
C MET A 63 -0.21 -54.50 3.87
N ALA A 64 -0.80 -55.17 4.88
CA ALA A 64 -1.14 -54.52 6.16
C ALA A 64 0.12 -54.04 6.91
N LEU A 65 1.16 -54.86 6.93
CA LEU A 65 2.45 -54.54 7.54
C LEU A 65 3.13 -53.36 6.85
N GLY A 66 3.17 -53.38 5.51
CA GLY A 66 3.73 -52.26 4.72
C GLY A 66 2.97 -50.97 4.94
N ALA A 67 1.65 -51.02 4.98
CA ALA A 67 0.82 -49.87 5.28
C ALA A 67 1.07 -49.30 6.69
N LEU A 68 1.20 -50.18 7.67
CA LEU A 68 1.50 -49.76 9.04
C LEU A 68 2.90 -49.14 9.13
N GLN A 69 3.90 -49.77 8.51
CA GLN A 69 5.27 -49.22 8.47
C GLN A 69 5.32 -47.81 7.90
N LYS A 70 4.52 -47.51 6.89
CA LYS A 70 4.42 -46.18 6.30
C LYS A 70 3.72 -45.19 7.22
N ARG A 71 2.72 -45.65 8.00
CA ARG A 71 1.95 -44.77 8.90
C ARG A 71 2.67 -44.43 10.18
N LEU A 72 3.48 -45.35 10.74
CA LEU A 72 4.12 -45.15 12.02
C LEU A 72 4.96 -43.87 12.15
N PRO A 73 5.82 -43.50 11.17
CA PRO A 73 6.55 -42.23 11.26
C PRO A 73 5.62 -41.02 11.24
N LYS A 74 4.54 -41.07 10.47
CA LYS A 74 3.54 -39.98 10.38
C LYS A 74 2.75 -39.87 11.69
N ILE A 75 2.45 -40.99 12.36
CA ILE A 75 1.80 -41.01 13.67
C ILE A 75 2.72 -40.39 14.71
N LYS A 76 3.98 -40.78 14.74
CA LYS A 76 4.98 -40.17 15.65
C LYS A 76 5.09 -38.68 15.47
N GLU A 77 5.22 -38.23 14.24
CA GLU A 77 5.32 -36.80 13.89
C GLU A 77 4.04 -36.06 14.31
N GLY A 78 2.87 -36.60 13.97
CA GLY A 78 1.59 -36.01 14.36
C GLY A 78 1.43 -35.88 15.86
N ASN A 79 1.78 -36.92 16.62
CA ASN A 79 1.76 -36.91 18.09
C ASN A 79 2.75 -35.89 18.67
N HIS A 80 3.96 -35.84 18.14
CA HIS A 80 4.97 -34.88 18.58
C HIS A 80 4.48 -33.43 18.36
N GLN A 81 3.86 -33.12 17.21
CA GLN A 81 3.26 -31.83 16.98
C GLN A 81 2.20 -31.48 18.03
N LEU A 82 1.27 -32.39 18.29
CA LEU A 82 0.16 -32.15 19.22
C LEU A 82 0.61 -32.03 20.68
N GLU A 83 1.51 -32.90 21.14
CA GLU A 83 1.85 -33.04 22.55
C GLU A 83 3.07 -32.21 22.99
N VAL A 84 3.96 -31.85 22.06
CA VAL A 84 5.19 -31.13 22.38
C VAL A 84 5.18 -29.74 21.68
N VAL A 85 5.20 -29.71 20.35
CA VAL A 85 5.40 -28.46 19.60
C VAL A 85 4.29 -27.46 19.88
N PHE A 86 3.05 -27.85 19.69
CA PHE A 86 1.91 -26.95 19.88
C PHE A 86 1.73 -26.56 21.35
N GLN A 87 1.95 -27.48 22.27
CA GLN A 87 1.84 -27.19 23.71
C GLN A 87 2.87 -26.15 24.15
N ASP A 88 4.12 -26.28 23.70
CA ASP A 88 5.18 -25.33 24.01
C ASP A 88 4.90 -23.95 23.38
N GLN A 89 4.47 -23.94 22.11
CA GLN A 89 4.13 -22.70 21.40
C GLN A 89 2.95 -21.97 22.05
N LEU A 90 1.89 -22.69 22.42
CA LEU A 90 0.72 -22.08 23.07
C LEU A 90 1.05 -21.55 24.47
N ARG A 91 1.92 -22.23 25.21
CA ARG A 91 2.42 -21.73 26.49
C ARG A 91 3.24 -20.45 26.31
N GLU A 92 4.14 -20.45 25.36
CA GLU A 92 4.96 -19.26 25.03
C GLU A 92 4.10 -18.07 24.62
N LEU A 93 3.09 -18.31 23.77
CA LEU A 93 2.14 -17.28 23.36
C LEU A 93 1.32 -16.72 24.52
N SER A 94 0.84 -17.60 25.41
CA SER A 94 0.10 -17.17 26.59
C SER A 94 0.95 -16.32 27.53
N ASP A 95 2.19 -16.74 27.77
CA ASP A 95 3.12 -16.01 28.65
C ASP A 95 3.52 -14.68 28.02
N ALA A 96 3.82 -14.67 26.72
CA ALA A 96 4.15 -13.45 25.98
C ALA A 96 2.99 -12.45 25.99
N TYR A 97 1.77 -12.91 25.75
CA TYR A 97 0.57 -12.08 25.79
C TYR A 97 0.36 -11.45 27.17
N LYS A 98 0.44 -12.24 28.23
CA LYS A 98 0.29 -11.75 29.60
C LYS A 98 1.35 -10.71 29.96
N LYS A 99 2.59 -10.93 29.54
CA LYS A 99 3.69 -9.99 29.73
C LYS A 99 3.43 -8.68 28.96
N MET A 100 3.00 -8.77 27.72
CA MET A 100 2.66 -7.59 26.90
C MET A 100 1.51 -6.80 27.53
N VAL A 101 0.47 -7.43 28.03
CA VAL A 101 -0.62 -6.76 28.72
C VAL A 101 -0.12 -6.06 29.98
N SER A 102 0.79 -6.67 30.73
CA SER A 102 1.40 -6.04 31.93
C SER A 102 2.24 -4.82 31.56
N GLU A 103 2.81 -4.79 30.36
CA GLU A 103 3.57 -3.65 29.82
C GLU A 103 2.70 -2.63 29.08
N LYS A 104 1.38 -2.72 29.23
CA LYS A 104 0.39 -1.80 28.65
C LYS A 104 0.25 -1.87 27.13
N TYR A 105 0.51 -3.02 26.52
CA TYR A 105 0.08 -3.29 25.17
C TYR A 105 -1.43 -3.55 25.14
N TYR A 106 -2.09 -3.09 24.11
CA TYR A 106 -3.52 -3.26 23.90
C TYR A 106 -3.76 -3.97 22.57
N ILE A 107 -4.11 -5.24 22.62
CA ILE A 107 -4.29 -6.10 21.44
C ILE A 107 -5.77 -6.41 21.33
N THR A 108 -6.45 -5.81 20.35
CA THR A 108 -7.91 -5.88 20.17
C THR A 108 -8.36 -6.67 18.95
N ASP A 109 -7.51 -6.78 17.93
CA ASP A 109 -7.86 -7.44 16.67
C ASP A 109 -8.12 -8.95 16.86
N ILE A 110 -7.42 -9.56 17.83
CA ILE A 110 -7.54 -10.97 18.15
C ILE A 110 -7.63 -11.10 19.67
N ASP A 111 -8.66 -11.80 20.16
CA ASP A 111 -8.70 -12.24 21.55
C ASP A 111 -7.75 -13.43 21.72
N VAL A 112 -6.51 -13.15 22.08
CA VAL A 112 -5.42 -14.13 22.12
C VAL A 112 -5.74 -15.30 23.05
N LEU A 113 -6.24 -15.03 24.25
CA LEU A 113 -6.54 -16.09 25.23
C LEU A 113 -7.71 -16.98 24.78
N LYS A 114 -8.73 -16.38 24.21
CA LYS A 114 -9.87 -17.12 23.63
C LYS A 114 -9.41 -17.99 22.48
N ARG A 115 -8.57 -17.42 21.60
CA ARG A 115 -8.04 -18.13 20.43
C ARG A 115 -7.16 -19.33 20.85
N ILE A 116 -6.33 -19.16 21.87
CA ILE A 116 -5.53 -20.25 22.43
C ILE A 116 -6.43 -21.37 22.95
N LYS A 117 -7.51 -21.04 23.63
CA LYS A 117 -8.50 -22.02 24.12
C LYS A 117 -9.18 -22.76 22.97
N GLU A 118 -9.55 -22.08 21.92
CA GLU A 118 -10.11 -22.68 20.70
C GLU A 118 -9.12 -23.65 20.05
N ILE A 119 -7.85 -23.27 19.98
CA ILE A 119 -6.78 -24.13 19.43
C ILE A 119 -6.58 -25.38 20.30
N HIS A 120 -6.67 -25.29 21.64
CA HIS A 120 -6.64 -26.45 22.51
C HIS A 120 -7.80 -27.43 22.21
N GLY A 121 -8.99 -26.90 21.89
CA GLY A 121 -10.13 -27.70 21.43
C GLY A 121 -9.84 -28.39 20.10
N GLU A 122 -9.22 -27.71 19.17
CA GLU A 122 -8.80 -28.28 17.88
C GLU A 122 -7.73 -29.35 18.04
N ILE A 123 -6.81 -29.17 18.98
CA ILE A 123 -5.83 -30.21 19.36
C ILE A 123 -6.51 -31.46 19.90
N ASP A 124 -7.53 -31.30 20.75
CA ASP A 124 -8.32 -32.43 21.26
C ASP A 124 -9.02 -33.19 20.14
N ASP A 125 -9.58 -32.46 19.14
CA ASP A 125 -10.19 -33.08 17.95
C ASP A 125 -9.13 -33.80 17.10
N ALA A 126 -7.96 -33.20 16.95
CA ALA A 126 -6.84 -33.84 16.23
C ALA A 126 -6.34 -35.12 16.95
N ARG A 127 -6.37 -35.16 18.27
CA ARG A 127 -6.06 -36.38 19.06
C ARG A 127 -7.00 -37.51 18.72
N LYS A 128 -8.28 -37.22 18.44
CA LYS A 128 -9.25 -38.25 18.01
C LYS A 128 -8.86 -38.80 16.63
N LEU A 129 -8.44 -37.95 15.69
CA LEU A 129 -7.91 -38.39 14.40
C LEU A 129 -6.66 -39.27 14.56
N LEU A 130 -5.79 -38.89 15.46
CA LEU A 130 -4.59 -39.67 15.81
C LEU A 130 -4.97 -41.06 16.36
N ALA A 131 -5.91 -41.11 17.29
CA ALA A 131 -6.40 -42.39 17.87
C ALA A 131 -6.95 -43.33 16.80
N GLU A 132 -7.59 -42.80 15.78
CA GLU A 132 -8.13 -43.55 14.64
C GLU A 132 -7.09 -43.83 13.53
N THR A 133 -5.85 -43.43 13.74
CA THR A 133 -4.73 -43.57 12.78
C THR A 133 -4.99 -42.94 11.41
N LYS A 134 -5.82 -41.91 11.34
CA LYS A 134 -6.15 -41.13 10.10
C LYS A 134 -5.04 -40.13 9.83
N VAL A 135 -3.90 -40.60 9.37
CA VAL A 135 -2.67 -39.78 9.25
C VAL A 135 -2.78 -38.62 8.25
N ASP A 136 -3.51 -38.80 7.15
CA ASP A 136 -3.64 -37.73 6.15
C ASP A 136 -4.54 -36.61 6.64
N GLU A 137 -5.65 -36.95 7.28
CA GLU A 137 -6.56 -35.98 7.91
C GLU A 137 -5.86 -35.26 9.08
N LEU A 138 -5.09 -36.03 9.88
CA LEU A 138 -4.29 -35.46 10.98
C LEU A 138 -3.26 -34.46 10.46
N ALA A 139 -2.55 -34.77 9.38
CA ALA A 139 -1.56 -33.87 8.79
C ALA A 139 -2.20 -32.57 8.34
N LYS A 140 -3.39 -32.62 7.76
CA LYS A 140 -4.14 -31.40 7.35
C LYS A 140 -4.56 -30.58 8.56
N GLU A 141 -5.08 -31.24 9.59
CA GLU A 141 -5.51 -30.55 10.81
C GLU A 141 -4.32 -29.92 11.55
N ASN A 142 -3.19 -30.63 11.65
CA ASN A 142 -1.98 -30.11 12.27
C ASN A 142 -1.41 -28.91 11.48
N LYS A 143 -1.48 -28.95 10.17
CA LYS A 143 -1.08 -27.80 9.33
C LYS A 143 -1.97 -26.58 9.56
N LYS A 144 -3.27 -26.80 9.70
CA LYS A 144 -4.24 -25.76 10.05
C LYS A 144 -3.93 -25.15 11.41
N ILE A 145 -3.72 -25.98 12.42
CA ILE A 145 -3.38 -25.55 13.78
C ILE A 145 -2.06 -24.77 13.78
N SER A 146 -1.05 -25.27 13.09
CA SER A 146 0.23 -24.58 12.93
C SER A 146 0.08 -23.20 12.33
N GLY A 147 -0.76 -23.07 11.29
CA GLY A 147 -1.08 -21.78 10.67
C GLY A 147 -1.77 -20.81 11.62
N GLU A 148 -2.70 -21.28 12.42
CA GLU A 148 -3.41 -20.49 13.43
C GLU A 148 -2.47 -20.02 14.56
N ILE A 149 -1.55 -20.87 14.98
CA ILE A 149 -0.50 -20.51 15.95
C ILE A 149 0.44 -19.46 15.36
N ASP A 150 0.84 -19.60 14.10
CA ASP A 150 1.69 -18.62 13.41
C ASP A 150 1.00 -17.26 13.28
N GLU A 151 -0.31 -17.23 13.06
CA GLU A 151 -1.10 -15.99 13.04
C GLU A 151 -1.03 -15.27 14.40
N LEU A 152 -1.10 -16.00 15.50
CA LEU A 152 -0.97 -15.43 16.84
C LEU A 152 0.45 -14.89 17.09
N TYR A 153 1.48 -15.62 16.70
CA TYR A 153 2.86 -15.12 16.77
C TYR A 153 3.05 -13.86 15.97
N THR A 154 2.51 -13.83 14.74
CA THR A 154 2.58 -12.67 13.85
C THR A 154 1.90 -11.45 14.48
N ALA A 155 0.72 -11.63 15.05
CA ALA A 155 -0.03 -10.56 15.69
C ALA A 155 0.73 -9.97 16.90
N LEU A 156 1.27 -10.82 17.77
CA LEU A 156 2.04 -10.36 18.93
C LEU A 156 3.36 -9.69 18.48
N ALA A 157 4.07 -10.27 17.52
CA ALA A 157 5.31 -9.71 16.99
C ALA A 157 5.09 -8.36 16.33
N LYS A 158 3.99 -8.19 15.61
CA LYS A 158 3.62 -6.94 14.94
C LYS A 158 3.46 -5.80 15.97
N GLU A 159 2.72 -6.04 17.05
CA GLU A 159 2.57 -5.08 18.14
C GLU A 159 3.89 -4.78 18.84
N TYR A 160 4.63 -5.81 19.17
CA TYR A 160 5.92 -5.65 19.85
C TYR A 160 6.93 -4.84 19.03
N LYS A 161 6.97 -5.03 17.71
CA LYS A 161 7.86 -4.29 16.81
C LYS A 161 7.37 -2.87 16.55
N ALA A 162 6.07 -2.65 16.59
CA ALA A 162 5.48 -1.33 16.30
C ALA A 162 5.75 -0.31 17.41
N ARG A 163 5.76 -0.74 18.67
CA ARG A 163 5.93 0.18 19.82
C ARG A 163 7.21 1.00 19.78
N PRO A 164 8.41 0.44 19.54
CA PRO A 164 9.64 1.22 19.46
C PRO A 164 9.59 2.31 18.38
N PHE A 165 8.99 2.02 17.23
CA PHE A 165 8.79 3.00 16.18
C PHE A 165 7.93 4.16 16.66
N VAL A 166 6.79 3.88 17.28
CA VAL A 166 5.85 4.91 17.78
C VAL A 166 6.50 5.76 18.84
N GLU A 167 7.15 5.14 19.83
CA GLU A 167 7.84 5.85 20.90
C GLU A 167 8.98 6.74 20.36
N LYS A 168 9.76 6.23 19.43
CA LYS A 168 10.86 6.98 18.81
C LYS A 168 10.38 8.15 17.96
N ASN A 169 9.25 8.00 17.28
CA ASN A 169 8.78 8.99 16.31
C ASN A 169 7.70 9.93 16.85
N GLN A 170 7.28 9.79 18.10
CA GLN A 170 6.21 10.59 18.66
C GLN A 170 6.51 12.10 18.59
N ASN A 171 7.68 12.53 19.06
CA ASN A 171 8.08 13.93 19.03
C ASN A 171 8.36 14.42 17.60
N LYS A 172 8.92 13.56 16.76
CA LYS A 172 9.17 13.87 15.34
C LYS A 172 7.86 14.15 14.62
N MET A 173 6.85 13.32 14.84
CA MET A 173 5.51 13.52 14.25
C MET A 173 4.88 14.81 14.70
N LEU A 174 4.94 15.13 15.98
CA LEU A 174 4.44 16.39 16.52
C LEU A 174 5.09 17.59 15.82
N THR A 175 6.41 17.58 15.71
CA THR A 175 7.18 18.66 15.08
C THR A 175 6.85 18.79 13.60
N LEU A 176 6.78 17.68 12.85
CA LEU A 176 6.48 17.70 11.42
C LEU A 176 5.07 18.17 11.13
N ILE A 177 4.09 17.71 11.91
CA ILE A 177 2.68 18.12 11.75
C ILE A 177 2.55 19.61 12.07
N ALA A 178 3.13 20.08 13.16
CA ALA A 178 3.10 21.48 13.54
C ALA A 178 3.75 22.39 12.49
N HIS A 179 4.89 21.96 11.94
CA HIS A 179 5.58 22.66 10.85
C HIS A 179 4.68 22.76 9.61
N GLN A 180 4.06 21.65 9.22
CA GLN A 180 3.19 21.63 8.04
C GLN A 180 1.90 22.41 8.26
N GLN A 181 1.35 22.43 9.48
CA GLN A 181 0.21 23.29 9.82
C GLN A 181 0.54 24.77 9.63
N ALA A 182 1.70 25.20 10.14
CA ALA A 182 2.16 26.57 9.99
C ALA A 182 2.40 26.93 8.52
N ALA A 183 3.04 26.05 7.77
CA ALA A 183 3.28 26.24 6.34
C ALA A 183 1.97 26.32 5.55
N SER A 184 1.01 25.44 5.85
CA SER A 184 -0.30 25.41 5.19
C SER A 184 -1.08 26.70 5.47
N LYS A 185 -1.08 27.16 6.69
CA LYS A 185 -1.73 28.43 7.08
C LYS A 185 -1.14 29.63 6.34
N LYS A 186 0.20 29.71 6.29
CA LYS A 186 0.90 30.76 5.56
C LYS A 186 0.58 30.75 4.07
N LEU A 187 0.50 29.56 3.46
CA LEU A 187 0.17 29.44 2.06
C LEU A 187 -1.26 29.91 1.78
N VAL A 188 -2.23 29.51 2.59
CA VAL A 188 -3.62 29.97 2.45
C VAL A 188 -3.69 31.50 2.56
N GLU A 189 -3.04 32.09 3.54
CA GLU A 189 -2.99 33.55 3.72
C GLU A 189 -2.35 34.24 2.51
N LYS A 190 -1.24 33.68 2.00
CA LYS A 190 -0.55 34.18 0.79
C LYS A 190 -1.45 34.12 -0.42
N LEU A 191 -2.13 33.00 -0.66
CA LEU A 191 -3.03 32.83 -1.80
C LEU A 191 -4.28 33.72 -1.69
N GLN A 192 -4.81 33.91 -0.50
CA GLN A 192 -5.91 34.88 -0.27
C GLN A 192 -5.49 36.30 -0.64
N HIS A 193 -4.29 36.70 -0.25
CA HIS A 193 -3.76 38.01 -0.59
C HIS A 193 -3.52 38.17 -2.10
N ILE A 194 -2.97 37.13 -2.75
CA ILE A 194 -2.75 37.12 -4.19
C ILE A 194 -4.09 37.14 -4.94
N ASP A 195 -5.10 36.42 -4.46
CA ASP A 195 -6.45 36.38 -5.06
C ASP A 195 -7.13 37.75 -5.09
N GLU A 196 -6.73 38.67 -4.24
CA GLU A 196 -7.20 40.05 -4.27
C GLU A 196 -6.75 40.79 -5.54
N SER A 197 -5.59 40.47 -6.08
CA SER A 197 -4.96 41.16 -7.22
C SER A 197 -4.91 40.31 -8.49
N TYR A 198 -4.97 39.01 -8.39
CA TYR A 198 -4.90 38.09 -9.50
C TYR A 198 -6.00 37.04 -9.43
N GLU A 199 -6.57 36.73 -10.56
CA GLU A 199 -7.51 35.63 -10.69
C GLU A 199 -6.73 34.31 -10.73
N LEU A 200 -6.95 33.42 -9.73
CA LEU A 200 -6.34 32.12 -9.65
C LEU A 200 -7.17 31.12 -10.46
N THR A 201 -6.62 30.65 -11.59
CA THR A 201 -7.37 29.91 -12.63
C THR A 201 -7.35 28.40 -12.46
N HIS A 202 -6.50 27.86 -11.58
CA HIS A 202 -6.34 26.42 -11.34
C HIS A 202 -6.89 25.94 -9.99
N GLY A 203 -7.73 26.75 -9.35
CA GLY A 203 -8.33 26.37 -8.05
C GLY A 203 -7.32 26.31 -6.90
N GLU A 204 -6.23 27.08 -7.00
CA GLU A 204 -5.13 27.03 -6.03
C GLU A 204 -5.58 27.36 -4.60
N LEU A 205 -6.47 28.37 -4.45
CA LEU A 205 -6.95 28.79 -3.12
C LEU A 205 -7.78 27.68 -2.45
N GLU A 206 -8.72 27.10 -3.17
CA GLU A 206 -9.56 26.01 -2.67
C GLU A 206 -8.70 24.78 -2.35
N LYS A 207 -7.77 24.45 -3.22
CA LYS A 207 -6.85 23.32 -3.01
C LYS A 207 -5.96 23.54 -1.79
N SER A 208 -5.46 24.75 -1.59
CA SER A 208 -4.65 25.07 -0.41
C SER A 208 -5.44 24.95 0.89
N LYS A 209 -6.72 25.32 0.89
CA LYS A 209 -7.62 25.16 2.04
C LYS A 209 -7.92 23.69 2.33
N GLU A 210 -8.09 22.88 1.29
CA GLU A 210 -8.28 21.42 1.43
C GLU A 210 -7.05 20.77 2.03
N LEU A 211 -5.86 21.15 1.58
CA LEU A 211 -4.61 20.64 2.13
C LEU A 211 -4.39 21.08 3.59
N GLU A 212 -4.73 22.32 3.95
CA GLU A 212 -4.71 22.79 5.32
C GLU A 212 -5.63 21.96 6.21
N LYS A 213 -6.85 21.70 5.74
CA LYS A 213 -7.82 20.86 6.46
C LYS A 213 -7.28 19.44 6.65
N GLU A 214 -6.66 18.87 5.62
CA GLU A 214 -6.07 17.53 5.68
C GLU A 214 -4.96 17.46 6.74
N VAL A 215 -4.09 18.45 6.80
CA VAL A 215 -3.03 18.53 7.83
C VAL A 215 -3.62 18.69 9.21
N ASN A 216 -4.66 19.50 9.37
CA ASN A 216 -5.36 19.68 10.65
C ASN A 216 -6.04 18.38 11.09
N ASP A 217 -6.59 17.61 10.16
CA ASP A 217 -7.16 16.28 10.44
C ASP A 217 -6.07 15.30 10.90
N MET A 218 -4.88 15.36 10.30
CA MET A 218 -3.72 14.59 10.75
C MET A 218 -3.33 14.94 12.19
N ASN A 219 -3.34 16.21 12.53
CA ASN A 219 -3.05 16.65 13.91
C ASN A 219 -4.09 16.10 14.90
N ARG A 220 -5.37 16.10 14.53
CA ARG A 220 -6.42 15.50 15.36
C ARG A 220 -6.21 14.00 15.54
N GLN A 221 -5.88 13.29 14.47
CA GLN A 221 -5.58 11.86 14.56
C GLN A 221 -4.35 11.58 15.42
N TYR A 222 -3.29 12.37 15.27
CA TYR A 222 -2.11 12.27 16.12
C TYR A 222 -2.47 12.47 17.61
N THR A 223 -3.31 13.44 17.93
CA THR A 223 -3.77 13.71 19.29
C THR A 223 -4.57 12.54 19.86
N VAL A 224 -5.47 11.96 19.05
CA VAL A 224 -6.23 10.76 19.42
C VAL A 224 -5.29 9.58 19.68
N ASP A 225 -4.31 9.38 18.81
CA ASP A 225 -3.36 8.28 18.94
C ASP A 225 -2.51 8.40 20.21
N THR A 226 -1.98 9.59 20.48
CA THR A 226 -1.16 9.83 21.67
C THR A 226 -1.99 9.73 22.96
N GLN A 227 -3.23 10.17 22.93
CA GLN A 227 -4.13 10.02 24.07
C GLN A 227 -4.48 8.56 24.34
N SER A 228 -4.72 7.78 23.30
CA SER A 228 -4.98 6.33 23.44
C SER A 228 -3.79 5.60 24.04
N ILE A 229 -2.57 5.97 23.65
CA ILE A 229 -1.34 5.42 24.25
C ILE A 229 -1.27 5.77 25.74
N ALA A 230 -1.53 7.02 26.09
CA ALA A 230 -1.51 7.49 27.49
C ALA A 230 -2.56 6.75 28.34
N ASP A 231 -3.70 6.42 27.76
CA ASP A 231 -4.78 5.69 28.43
C ASP A 231 -4.54 4.17 28.49
N GLY A 232 -3.45 3.69 27.91
CA GLY A 232 -3.14 2.25 27.84
C GLY A 232 -4.00 1.47 26.85
N LYS A 233 -4.64 2.14 25.91
CA LYS A 233 -5.54 1.58 24.88
C LYS A 233 -5.02 1.78 23.46
N GLY A 234 -3.76 2.17 23.31
CA GLY A 234 -3.14 2.37 22.01
C GLY A 234 -2.76 1.07 21.34
N VAL A 235 -3.25 0.86 20.12
CA VAL A 235 -2.84 -0.25 19.24
C VAL A 235 -1.63 0.23 18.44
N TYR A 236 -0.43 -0.13 18.88
CA TYR A 236 0.82 0.38 18.28
C TYR A 236 0.98 0.06 16.81
N SER A 237 0.55 -1.11 16.36
CA SER A 237 0.61 -1.47 14.93
C SER A 237 -0.27 -0.58 14.06
N ALA A 238 -1.47 -0.29 14.52
CA ALA A 238 -2.39 0.61 13.81
C ALA A 238 -1.87 2.05 13.79
N ILE A 239 -1.32 2.50 14.91
CA ILE A 239 -0.70 3.84 15.04
C ILE A 239 0.51 3.94 14.12
N GLN A 240 1.37 2.93 14.08
CA GLN A 240 2.53 2.88 13.18
C GLN A 240 2.10 3.00 11.71
N ASP A 241 1.13 2.22 11.29
CA ASP A 241 0.61 2.26 9.91
C ASP A 241 0.05 3.63 9.57
N SER A 242 -0.74 4.21 10.47
CA SER A 242 -1.29 5.55 10.32
C SER A 242 -0.20 6.62 10.22
N TRP A 243 0.80 6.57 11.10
CA TRP A 243 1.88 7.56 11.09
C TRP A 243 2.81 7.42 9.89
N LEU A 244 3.06 6.21 9.41
CA LEU A 244 3.80 6.00 8.16
C LEU A 244 3.06 6.60 6.96
N GLN A 245 1.75 6.43 6.88
CA GLN A 245 0.92 7.05 5.85
C GLN A 245 0.94 8.58 5.98
N MET A 246 0.85 9.10 7.20
CA MET A 246 0.96 10.54 7.45
C MET A 246 2.30 11.10 7.00
N LEU A 247 3.41 10.43 7.28
CA LEU A 247 4.74 10.85 6.85
C LEU A 247 4.85 10.96 5.34
N ASP A 248 4.36 9.97 4.62
CA ASP A 248 4.34 9.99 3.16
C ASP A 248 3.45 11.11 2.63
N ARG A 249 2.26 11.27 3.20
CA ARG A 249 1.32 12.30 2.78
C ARG A 249 1.82 13.72 3.11
N LEU A 250 2.44 13.92 4.26
CA LEU A 250 3.05 15.20 4.61
C LEU A 250 4.14 15.61 3.61
N ARG A 251 4.93 14.66 3.15
CA ARG A 251 5.94 14.91 2.10
C ARG A 251 5.28 15.32 0.78
N GLU A 252 4.24 14.62 0.37
CA GLU A 252 3.47 14.97 -0.83
C GLU A 252 2.83 16.35 -0.73
N ILE A 253 2.22 16.66 0.42
CA ILE A 253 1.60 17.96 0.68
C ILE A 253 2.64 19.07 0.64
N ASP A 254 3.81 18.85 1.24
CA ASP A 254 4.90 19.82 1.21
C ASP A 254 5.34 20.14 -0.23
N GLN A 255 5.48 19.10 -1.07
CA GLN A 255 5.81 19.26 -2.48
C GLN A 255 4.71 20.00 -3.26
N GLU A 256 3.44 19.64 -3.04
CA GLU A 256 2.30 20.30 -3.69
C GLU A 256 2.22 21.78 -3.29
N GLN A 257 2.41 22.08 -2.01
CA GLN A 257 2.38 23.45 -1.50
C GLN A 257 3.56 24.28 -2.01
N ALA A 258 4.76 23.70 -2.07
CA ALA A 258 5.93 24.36 -2.63
C ALA A 258 5.73 24.70 -4.10
N LYS A 259 5.12 23.80 -4.88
CA LYS A 259 4.78 24.04 -6.27
C LYS A 259 3.75 25.16 -6.41
N MET A 260 2.68 25.14 -5.63
CA MET A 260 1.67 26.20 -5.65
C MET A 260 2.26 27.55 -5.29
N SER A 261 3.13 27.61 -4.30
CA SER A 261 3.82 28.85 -3.91
C SER A 261 4.69 29.38 -5.03
N THR A 262 5.45 28.51 -5.70
CA THR A 262 6.31 28.88 -6.83
C THR A 262 5.49 29.37 -8.03
N ASP A 263 4.39 28.67 -8.34
CA ASP A 263 3.53 29.04 -9.48
C ASP A 263 2.92 30.43 -9.31
N VAL A 264 2.55 30.82 -8.10
CA VAL A 264 1.95 32.14 -7.85
C VAL A 264 3.00 33.25 -7.65
N ASP A 265 4.22 32.92 -7.25
CA ASP A 265 5.31 33.90 -7.12
C ASP A 265 5.67 34.53 -8.48
N GLY A 266 5.46 33.81 -9.57
CA GLY A 266 5.70 34.30 -10.92
C GLY A 266 4.66 35.30 -11.45
N LEU A 267 3.53 35.47 -10.79
CA LEU A 267 2.42 36.30 -11.32
C LEU A 267 2.79 37.78 -11.42
N TYR A 268 3.46 38.34 -10.45
CA TYR A 268 3.90 39.73 -10.46
C TYR A 268 4.93 39.97 -11.57
N ASP A 269 5.89 39.10 -11.74
CA ASP A 269 6.87 39.20 -12.82
C ASP A 269 6.21 39.04 -14.20
N SER A 270 5.24 38.14 -14.32
CA SER A 270 4.46 37.96 -15.55
C SER A 270 3.66 39.22 -15.89
N GLU A 271 3.08 39.91 -14.91
CA GLU A 271 2.40 41.19 -15.10
C GLU A 271 3.35 42.25 -15.62
N ASN A 272 4.55 42.36 -15.06
CA ASN A 272 5.57 43.30 -15.51
C ASN A 272 6.00 43.01 -16.95
N VAL A 273 6.24 41.74 -17.28
CA VAL A 273 6.57 41.30 -18.66
C VAL A 273 5.44 41.64 -19.62
N ALA A 274 4.19 41.41 -19.20
CA ALA A 274 3.02 41.73 -20.02
C ALA A 274 2.92 43.24 -20.29
N ASN A 275 3.12 44.08 -19.28
CA ASN A 275 3.13 45.56 -19.46
C ASN A 275 4.23 46.02 -20.40
N ASP A 276 5.43 45.48 -20.27
CA ASP A 276 6.55 45.75 -21.15
C ASP A 276 6.28 45.28 -22.58
N SER A 277 5.67 44.13 -22.75
CA SER A 277 5.27 43.62 -24.06
C SER A 277 4.25 44.52 -24.75
N ILE A 278 3.26 44.99 -24.01
CA ILE A 278 2.25 45.91 -24.53
C ILE A 278 2.90 47.22 -24.99
N LYS A 279 3.82 47.78 -24.21
CA LYS A 279 4.57 48.97 -24.60
C LYS A 279 5.35 48.74 -25.90
N ARG A 280 6.03 47.61 -25.98
CA ARG A 280 6.80 47.22 -27.17
C ARG A 280 5.91 47.07 -28.39
N PHE A 281 4.78 46.37 -28.28
CA PHE A 281 3.84 46.19 -29.38
C PHE A 281 3.25 47.53 -29.87
N LYS A 282 2.88 48.44 -28.96
CA LYS A 282 2.44 49.79 -29.30
C LYS A 282 3.51 50.52 -30.10
N GLN A 283 4.76 50.47 -29.72
CA GLN A 283 5.87 51.09 -30.42
C GLN A 283 6.09 50.47 -31.79
N GLU A 284 6.09 49.17 -31.91
CA GLU A 284 6.30 48.44 -33.15
C GLU A 284 5.19 48.74 -34.17
N VAL A 285 3.94 48.73 -33.74
CA VAL A 285 2.77 49.05 -34.57
C VAL A 285 2.82 50.51 -35.03
N SER A 286 3.17 51.43 -34.15
CA SER A 286 3.34 52.82 -34.45
C SER A 286 4.45 53.07 -35.47
N LEU A 287 5.57 52.37 -35.36
CA LEU A 287 6.69 52.46 -36.32
C LEU A 287 6.29 51.94 -37.70
N VAL A 288 5.56 50.84 -37.78
CA VAL A 288 5.05 50.27 -39.04
C VAL A 288 4.14 51.26 -39.73
N TYR A 289 3.21 51.86 -39.01
CA TYR A 289 2.27 52.85 -39.55
C TYR A 289 3.00 54.08 -40.06
N ARG A 290 3.93 54.65 -39.29
CA ARG A 290 4.75 55.79 -39.69
C ARG A 290 5.60 55.51 -40.92
N ARG A 291 6.11 54.29 -41.03
CA ARG A 291 6.93 53.85 -42.15
C ARG A 291 6.11 53.87 -43.48
N LEU A 292 4.86 53.46 -43.44
CA LEU A 292 3.93 53.53 -44.57
C LEU A 292 3.51 54.93 -44.86
N GLU A 293 3.22 55.76 -43.86
CA GLU A 293 2.87 57.16 -44.05
C GLU A 293 3.98 57.98 -44.78
N ARG A 294 5.24 57.75 -44.41
CA ARG A 294 6.40 58.41 -45.00
C ARG A 294 6.59 58.13 -46.51
N ARG A 295 6.01 57.02 -46.97
CA ARG A 295 6.09 56.63 -48.39
C ARG A 295 5.06 57.31 -49.24
N ASN A 296 4.09 58.02 -48.68
CA ASN A 296 3.07 58.80 -49.40
C ASN A 296 2.36 57.97 -50.50
N LEU A 297 2.13 56.69 -50.24
CA LEU A 297 1.47 55.77 -51.16
C LEU A 297 -0.01 56.20 -51.33
N PRO A 298 -0.59 56.12 -52.54
CA PRO A 298 -2.00 56.49 -52.79
C PRO A 298 -2.93 55.40 -52.16
N GLY A 299 -3.32 55.67 -50.94
CA GLY A 299 -4.19 54.76 -50.18
C GLY A 299 -3.53 53.51 -49.67
N ASN A 300 -3.81 53.12 -48.39
CA ASN A 300 -3.39 51.83 -47.85
C ASN A 300 -4.39 50.76 -48.29
N PRO A 301 -3.91 49.52 -48.62
CA PRO A 301 -4.82 48.41 -48.92
C PRO A 301 -5.78 48.16 -47.74
N ASP A 302 -7.05 47.86 -48.05
CA ASP A 302 -8.06 47.56 -47.02
C ASP A 302 -7.66 46.44 -46.13
N SER A 303 -6.96 45.43 -46.63
CA SER A 303 -6.43 44.28 -45.84
C SER A 303 -5.44 44.74 -44.76
N PHE A 304 -4.57 45.68 -45.08
CA PHE A 304 -3.63 46.27 -44.13
C PHE A 304 -4.35 47.07 -43.03
N VAL A 305 -5.31 47.92 -43.44
CA VAL A 305 -6.09 48.74 -42.50
C VAL A 305 -6.89 47.85 -41.55
N GLN A 306 -7.47 46.76 -42.04
CA GLN A 306 -8.18 45.78 -41.20
C GLN A 306 -7.25 45.09 -40.23
N MET A 307 -6.08 44.64 -40.67
CA MET A 307 -5.08 44.00 -39.82
C MET A 307 -4.54 44.97 -38.76
N TYR A 308 -4.22 46.19 -39.16
CA TYR A 308 -3.78 47.24 -38.25
C TYR A 308 -4.83 47.54 -37.17
N THR A 309 -6.08 47.69 -37.53
CA THR A 309 -7.19 47.93 -36.61
C THR A 309 -7.37 46.76 -35.66
N LEU A 310 -7.28 45.52 -36.16
CA LEU A 310 -7.35 44.32 -35.35
C LEU A 310 -6.25 44.30 -34.27
N VAL A 311 -5.01 44.51 -34.65
CA VAL A 311 -3.86 44.50 -33.74
C VAL A 311 -3.97 45.63 -32.72
N VAL A 312 -4.33 46.82 -33.11
CA VAL A 312 -4.54 47.94 -32.18
C VAL A 312 -5.63 47.65 -31.17
N ASN A 313 -6.73 47.04 -31.61
CA ASN A 313 -7.83 46.65 -30.73
C ASN A 313 -7.43 45.54 -29.77
N GLU A 314 -6.66 44.53 -30.22
CA GLU A 314 -6.13 43.48 -29.39
C GLU A 314 -5.20 44.04 -28.30
N ILE A 315 -4.30 44.95 -28.67
CA ILE A 315 -3.40 45.61 -27.71
C ILE A 315 -4.19 46.43 -26.69
N GLY A 316 -5.18 47.17 -27.12
CA GLY A 316 -6.06 47.97 -26.26
C GLY A 316 -6.84 47.08 -25.29
N HIS A 317 -7.35 45.95 -25.74
CA HIS A 317 -8.09 44.98 -24.94
C HIS A 317 -7.20 44.41 -23.82
N VAL A 318 -6.00 43.95 -24.13
CA VAL A 318 -5.06 43.42 -23.11
C VAL A 318 -4.60 44.54 -22.16
N SER A 319 -4.38 45.75 -22.65
CA SER A 319 -4.07 46.89 -21.79
C SER A 319 -5.18 47.18 -20.76
N ASP A 320 -6.44 47.05 -21.17
CA ASP A 320 -7.60 47.21 -20.29
C ASP A 320 -7.69 46.07 -19.28
N GLU A 321 -7.42 44.85 -19.70
CA GLU A 321 -7.40 43.67 -18.81
C GLU A 321 -6.31 43.80 -17.76
N LEU A 322 -5.13 44.32 -18.10
CA LEU A 322 -4.03 44.57 -17.15
C LEU A 322 -4.36 45.69 -16.14
N SER A 323 -5.34 46.51 -16.43
CA SER A 323 -5.80 47.62 -15.56
C SER A 323 -6.92 47.19 -14.61
N GLN A 324 -7.43 45.98 -14.72
CA GLN A 324 -8.49 45.46 -13.83
C GLN A 324 -7.99 45.23 -12.42
N VAL A 325 -8.90 45.22 -11.44
CA VAL A 325 -8.59 44.98 -10.04
C VAL A 325 -8.03 43.57 -9.84
N ARG A 326 -8.65 42.57 -10.51
CA ARG A 326 -8.17 41.19 -10.53
C ARG A 326 -7.76 40.83 -11.95
N ILE A 327 -6.52 40.43 -12.11
CA ILE A 327 -5.91 40.17 -13.41
C ILE A 327 -5.86 38.64 -13.66
N ASN A 328 -6.37 38.22 -14.83
CA ASN A 328 -6.23 36.85 -15.31
C ASN A 328 -4.96 36.73 -16.17
N MET A 329 -3.83 36.44 -15.55
CA MET A 329 -2.54 36.37 -16.24
C MET A 329 -2.44 35.24 -17.27
N GLU A 330 -3.11 34.10 -17.05
CA GLU A 330 -3.12 33.00 -18.03
C GLU A 330 -3.78 33.41 -19.34
N LYS A 331 -4.94 34.06 -19.27
CA LYS A 331 -5.64 34.59 -20.43
C LYS A 331 -4.80 35.64 -21.14
N ILE A 332 -4.23 36.58 -20.38
CA ILE A 332 -3.39 37.66 -20.91
C ILE A 332 -2.16 37.10 -21.62
N SER A 333 -1.48 36.13 -21.04
CA SER A 333 -0.31 35.48 -21.63
C SER A 333 -0.62 34.83 -22.98
N ASN A 334 -1.77 34.16 -23.09
CA ASN A 334 -2.24 33.56 -24.34
C ASN A 334 -2.56 34.62 -25.38
N GLU A 335 -3.21 35.70 -24.96
CA GLU A 335 -3.52 36.83 -25.86
C GLU A 335 -2.26 37.55 -26.37
N LEU A 336 -1.23 37.69 -25.54
CA LEU A 336 0.06 38.27 -25.93
C LEU A 336 0.78 37.42 -26.99
N ILE A 337 0.69 36.11 -26.93
CA ILE A 337 1.22 35.24 -27.98
C ILE A 337 0.53 35.52 -29.32
N GLN A 338 -0.80 35.63 -29.30
CA GLN A 338 -1.58 35.94 -30.49
C GLN A 338 -1.24 37.35 -31.05
N ILE A 339 -1.11 38.34 -30.19
CA ILE A 339 -0.71 39.68 -30.57
C ILE A 339 0.69 39.68 -31.19
N SER A 340 1.63 38.96 -30.62
CA SER A 340 2.98 38.82 -31.16
C SER A 340 2.98 38.29 -32.59
N ASP A 341 2.19 37.26 -32.85
CA ASP A 341 2.02 36.68 -34.19
C ASP A 341 1.38 37.66 -35.15
N ASP A 342 0.36 38.39 -34.70
CA ASP A 342 -0.36 39.36 -35.51
C ASP A 342 0.50 40.61 -35.84
N VAL A 343 1.32 41.06 -34.89
CA VAL A 343 2.29 42.15 -35.13
C VAL A 343 3.34 41.73 -36.16
N GLU A 344 3.87 40.54 -36.09
CA GLU A 344 4.81 40.02 -37.09
C GLU A 344 4.17 39.89 -38.48
N ARG A 345 2.92 39.49 -38.54
CA ARG A 345 2.15 39.45 -39.79
C ARG A 345 1.94 40.86 -40.35
N LEU A 346 1.60 41.81 -39.50
CA LEU A 346 1.45 43.22 -39.88
C LEU A 346 2.74 43.81 -40.46
N LYS A 347 3.89 43.52 -39.84
CA LYS A 347 5.21 43.94 -40.34
C LYS A 347 5.50 43.35 -41.72
N ARG A 348 5.22 42.08 -41.95
CA ARG A 348 5.42 41.40 -43.24
C ARG A 348 4.53 42.00 -44.32
N GLU A 349 3.28 42.27 -44.00
CA GLU A 349 2.34 42.87 -44.92
C GLU A 349 2.78 44.29 -45.30
N ALA A 350 3.30 45.08 -44.36
CA ALA A 350 3.87 46.38 -44.63
C ALA A 350 5.13 46.30 -45.52
N ASP A 351 6.02 45.35 -45.28
CA ASP A 351 7.20 45.12 -46.11
C ASP A 351 6.84 44.72 -47.53
N ASP A 352 5.82 43.88 -47.72
CA ASP A 352 5.33 43.49 -49.03
C ASP A 352 4.74 44.67 -49.80
N ILE A 353 4.02 45.54 -49.13
CA ILE A 353 3.48 46.76 -49.71
C ILE A 353 4.60 47.69 -50.18
N ILE A 354 5.62 47.89 -49.33
CA ILE A 354 6.76 48.77 -49.66
C ILE A 354 7.60 48.16 -50.78
N ASN A 355 7.83 46.89 -50.81
CA ASN A 355 8.58 46.18 -51.84
C ASN A 355 7.84 46.21 -53.17
N SER A 356 6.52 46.07 -53.18
CA SER A 356 5.68 46.18 -54.39
C SER A 356 5.70 47.60 -54.95
N ALA A 357 5.66 48.60 -54.09
CA ALA A 357 5.77 49.99 -54.49
C ALA A 357 7.14 50.33 -55.14
N ASN A 358 8.23 49.85 -54.56
CA ASN A 358 9.57 49.98 -55.07
C ASN A 358 9.77 49.30 -56.45
N LEU A 359 9.07 48.24 -56.74
CA LEU A 359 9.10 47.58 -58.06
C LEU A 359 8.35 48.37 -59.16
N VAL A 360 7.35 49.16 -58.77
CA VAL A 360 6.58 49.98 -59.70
C VAL A 360 7.33 51.28 -60.05
N GLU A 361 8.21 51.73 -59.15
CA GLU A 361 9.04 52.96 -59.39
C GLU A 361 10.30 52.67 -60.21
N LEU A 362 10.63 51.44 -60.50
CA LEU A 362 11.71 51.00 -61.38
C LEU A 362 11.24 50.74 -62.80
#